data_0364f3234679472f7987f7b59f6a9d26
#
_entry.id   0364f3234679472f7987f7b59f6a9d26
#
_cell.length_a   1.000
_cell.length_b   1.000
_cell.length_c   1.000
_cell.angle_alpha   90.00
_cell.angle_beta   90.00
_cell.angle_gamma   90.00
#
_symmetry.space_group_name_H-M   'P 1'
#
loop_
_entity.id
_entity.type
_entity.pdbx_description
1 polymer ?
#
loop_
_entity_poly.entity_id
_entity_poly.type
_entity_poly.pdbx_seq_one_letter_code
_entity_poly.pdbx_strand_id
1 'polypeptide(L)'
;MTVRRRLGLILLTVAIMVALGYGFWPRPLWVEAATVARRPLHATVEAEGKTRIIDRYVISAPVAGYLRRIELDVGDDVQKGRPLAMIDPLPSEVLDPRRRAQAEARVAASEASLQAAQQTATAARAEADYAKLEFERLTALCQKRCVVTKDERDRAESRSRQTQAQLRSAQFAVEVARHEVEAAETALHHSAAQPGGAAQETVIVRSPVDGRVLARQRQSEGIVEPGAALLEVGDPRALEVAVDVLSPDAVRIQPGTPVILDRWGGEQPLEGITRSVEPVGFTKLSALGVEEQRVWVIADLRSPAEAWSRLGDGYRVEASFVVWQGERVLQIPASALFRQGEGWAVFVIENGQVRRRAVEIGQRGGLNVEIRSGLNEGERIVTHPDDALQEGAAVRIRVVQ
;
A
#
# COMPACT_ATOMS: atom_id res chain seq x y z
N MET A 1 -69.94 -62.99 -11.49
CA MET A 1 -69.63 -61.53 -11.31
C MET A 1 -68.29 -61.27 -10.53
N THR A 2 -67.55 -62.27 -10.12
CA THR A 2 -66.42 -62.11 -9.20
C THR A 2 -65.05 -61.95 -9.88
N VAL A 3 -64.82 -62.49 -11.07
CA VAL A 3 -63.51 -62.45 -11.74
C VAL A 3 -63.22 -61.04 -12.35
N ARG A 4 -64.18 -60.40 -12.99
CA ARG A 4 -64.07 -59.07 -13.59
C ARG A 4 -63.79 -57.99 -12.50
N ARG A 5 -64.38 -58.13 -11.32
CA ARG A 5 -64.17 -57.22 -10.18
C ARG A 5 -62.75 -57.35 -9.58
N ARG A 6 -62.23 -58.59 -9.51
CA ARG A 6 -60.89 -58.91 -9.01
C ARG A 6 -59.80 -58.38 -9.99
N LEU A 7 -60.04 -58.50 -11.32
CA LEU A 7 -59.13 -57.98 -12.34
C LEU A 7 -59.09 -56.46 -12.34
N GLY A 8 -60.23 -55.75 -12.13
CA GLY A 8 -60.28 -54.31 -11.99
C GLY A 8 -59.55 -53.83 -10.74
N LEU A 9 -59.68 -54.55 -9.62
CA LEU A 9 -58.91 -54.15 -8.39
C LEU A 9 -57.41 -54.36 -8.55
N ILE A 10 -56.96 -55.43 -9.24
CA ILE A 10 -55.54 -55.64 -9.52
C ILE A 10 -54.97 -54.57 -10.44
N LEU A 11 -55.67 -54.16 -11.50
CA LEU A 11 -55.31 -53.09 -12.41
C LEU A 11 -55.22 -51.73 -11.67
N LEU A 12 -56.18 -51.46 -10.78
CA LEU A 12 -56.18 -50.26 -9.98
C LEU A 12 -54.98 -50.20 -9.02
N THR A 13 -54.67 -51.33 -8.33
CA THR A 13 -53.49 -51.39 -7.42
C THR A 13 -52.17 -51.27 -8.17
N VAL A 14 -52.05 -51.87 -9.37
CA VAL A 14 -50.86 -51.71 -10.23
C VAL A 14 -50.76 -50.25 -10.73
N ALA A 15 -51.86 -49.63 -11.13
CA ALA A 15 -51.86 -48.24 -11.56
C ALA A 15 -51.45 -47.29 -10.42
N ILE A 16 -51.94 -47.53 -9.19
CA ILE A 16 -51.55 -46.77 -7.99
C ILE A 16 -50.06 -47.00 -7.66
N MET A 17 -49.58 -48.25 -7.74
CA MET A 17 -48.16 -48.55 -7.52
C MET A 17 -47.26 -47.85 -8.58
N VAL A 18 -47.63 -47.85 -9.83
CA VAL A 18 -46.91 -47.17 -10.92
C VAL A 18 -46.98 -45.64 -10.73
N ALA A 19 -48.12 -45.09 -10.35
CA ALA A 19 -48.28 -43.69 -10.07
C ALA A 19 -47.46 -43.24 -8.85
N LEU A 20 -47.44 -44.05 -7.78
CA LEU A 20 -46.59 -43.83 -6.62
C LEU A 20 -45.11 -43.97 -7.01
N GLY A 21 -44.72 -44.99 -7.75
CA GLY A 21 -43.33 -45.15 -8.26
C GLY A 21 -42.88 -43.97 -9.12
N TYR A 22 -43.76 -43.46 -9.97
CA TYR A 22 -43.49 -42.28 -10.81
C TYR A 22 -43.45 -41.00 -9.99
N GLY A 23 -44.30 -40.85 -8.97
CA GLY A 23 -44.33 -39.69 -8.07
C GLY A 23 -43.13 -39.59 -7.13
N PHE A 24 -42.56 -40.73 -6.74
CA PHE A 24 -41.37 -40.84 -5.91
C PHE A 24 -40.07 -40.95 -6.72
N TRP A 25 -40.13 -40.87 -8.06
CA TRP A 25 -38.91 -40.89 -8.88
C TRP A 25 -38.10 -39.63 -8.58
N PRO A 26 -36.84 -39.75 -8.10
CA PRO A 26 -36.04 -38.60 -7.73
C PRO A 26 -35.79 -37.74 -8.94
N ARG A 27 -36.31 -36.48 -8.90
CA ARG A 27 -36.07 -35.53 -9.96
C ARG A 27 -34.65 -34.99 -9.82
N PRO A 28 -33.86 -34.97 -10.92
CA PRO A 28 -32.50 -34.44 -10.85
C PRO A 28 -32.53 -32.96 -10.49
N LEU A 29 -31.74 -32.57 -9.52
CA LEU A 29 -31.54 -31.17 -9.09
C LEU A 29 -30.70 -30.43 -10.14
N TRP A 30 -31.09 -29.20 -10.45
CA TRP A 30 -30.28 -28.35 -11.30
C TRP A 30 -29.19 -27.69 -10.47
N VAL A 31 -27.93 -27.92 -10.86
CA VAL A 31 -26.76 -27.41 -10.16
C VAL A 31 -25.85 -26.66 -11.12
N GLU A 32 -25.17 -25.67 -10.62
CA GLU A 32 -24.04 -25.05 -11.31
C GLU A 32 -22.77 -25.88 -11.04
N ALA A 33 -21.92 -26.00 -12.04
CA ALA A 33 -20.72 -26.80 -11.92
C ALA A 33 -19.48 -26.05 -12.42
N ALA A 34 -18.37 -26.22 -11.70
CA ALA A 34 -17.06 -25.79 -12.13
C ALA A 34 -16.15 -27.00 -12.37
N THR A 35 -15.18 -26.83 -13.26
CA THR A 35 -14.14 -27.84 -13.50
C THR A 35 -12.91 -27.50 -12.66
N VAL A 36 -12.40 -28.48 -11.95
CA VAL A 36 -11.14 -28.41 -11.22
C VAL A 36 -9.99 -28.23 -12.20
N ALA A 37 -9.26 -27.16 -12.11
CA ALA A 37 -8.21 -26.85 -13.08
C ALA A 37 -6.96 -26.29 -12.38
N ARG A 38 -5.81 -26.47 -13.02
CA ARG A 38 -4.57 -25.82 -12.61
C ARG A 38 -4.44 -24.47 -13.31
N ARG A 39 -4.42 -23.42 -12.52
CA ARG A 39 -4.29 -22.03 -13.01
C ARG A 39 -3.39 -21.24 -12.06
N PRO A 40 -2.86 -20.09 -12.50
CA PRO A 40 -2.20 -19.17 -11.58
C PRO A 40 -3.16 -18.74 -10.46
N LEU A 41 -2.65 -18.71 -9.24
CA LEU A 41 -3.38 -18.24 -8.07
C LEU A 41 -2.47 -17.31 -7.27
N HIS A 42 -3.01 -16.17 -6.87
CA HIS A 42 -2.33 -15.19 -6.03
C HIS A 42 -3.14 -15.02 -4.74
N ALA A 43 -2.47 -15.12 -3.61
CA ALA A 43 -3.06 -14.71 -2.34
C ALA A 43 -2.63 -13.26 -2.08
N THR A 44 -3.60 -12.37 -1.94
CA THR A 44 -3.37 -10.94 -1.75
C THR A 44 -3.84 -10.49 -0.38
N VAL A 45 -3.18 -9.46 0.13
CA VAL A 45 -3.67 -8.61 1.21
C VAL A 45 -4.11 -7.30 0.56
N GLU A 46 -5.39 -7.00 0.68
CA GLU A 46 -5.98 -5.80 0.11
C GLU A 46 -6.14 -4.73 1.19
N ALA A 47 -5.71 -3.53 0.88
CA ALA A 47 -5.84 -2.40 1.78
C ALA A 47 -5.91 -1.08 1.01
N GLU A 48 -6.51 -0.10 1.64
CA GLU A 48 -6.63 1.25 1.11
C GLU A 48 -5.37 2.05 1.42
N GLY A 49 -4.90 2.81 0.45
CA GLY A 49 -3.74 3.66 0.58
C GLY A 49 -3.94 5.00 -0.08
N LYS A 50 -2.93 5.83 0.05
CA LYS A 50 -2.84 7.12 -0.64
C LYS A 50 -1.45 7.36 -1.15
N THR A 51 -1.37 8.05 -2.27
CA THR A 51 -0.11 8.57 -2.78
C THR A 51 0.42 9.64 -1.86
N ARG A 52 1.74 9.72 -1.73
CA ARG A 52 2.42 10.72 -0.94
C ARG A 52 3.69 11.15 -1.67
N ILE A 53 3.96 12.45 -1.71
CA ILE A 53 5.24 12.96 -2.19
C ILE A 53 6.30 12.63 -1.15
N ILE A 54 7.40 11.99 -1.61
CA ILE A 54 8.46 11.48 -0.74
C ILE A 54 9.12 12.64 0.02
N ASP A 55 9.48 13.71 -0.70
CA ASP A 55 10.20 14.87 -0.15
C ASP A 55 9.31 16.10 -0.21
N ARG A 56 8.69 16.41 0.91
CA ARG A 56 7.84 17.59 1.09
C ARG A 56 8.54 18.58 2.02
N TYR A 57 8.75 19.78 1.53
CA TYR A 57 9.40 20.86 2.26
C TYR A 57 8.37 21.91 2.66
N VAL A 58 8.19 22.08 3.95
CA VAL A 58 7.39 23.19 4.51
C VAL A 58 8.27 24.40 4.65
N ILE A 59 8.02 25.42 3.82
CA ILE A 59 8.73 26.68 3.84
C ILE A 59 8.09 27.58 4.89
N SER A 60 8.86 27.95 5.90
CA SER A 60 8.40 28.75 7.03
C SER A 60 9.08 30.11 7.06
N ALA A 61 8.45 31.07 7.75
CA ALA A 61 9.01 32.39 7.97
C ALA A 61 10.22 32.32 8.92
N PRO A 62 11.43 32.77 8.51
CA PRO A 62 12.61 32.73 9.36
C PRO A 62 12.61 33.84 10.44
N VAL A 63 11.90 34.96 10.21
CA VAL A 63 11.83 36.11 11.09
C VAL A 63 10.40 36.60 11.25
N ALA A 64 10.14 37.34 12.34
CA ALA A 64 8.91 38.09 12.50
C ALA A 64 8.93 39.30 11.56
N GLY A 65 7.86 39.52 10.81
CA GLY A 65 7.81 40.60 9.87
C GLY A 65 6.47 40.72 9.16
N TYR A 66 6.41 41.70 8.26
CA TYR A 66 5.29 41.84 7.34
C TYR A 66 5.58 41.04 6.07
N LEU A 67 4.85 39.93 5.91
CA LEU A 67 4.91 39.11 4.71
C LEU A 67 4.25 39.86 3.56
N ARG A 68 4.96 40.04 2.45
CA ARG A 68 4.37 40.52 1.21
C ARG A 68 3.55 39.39 0.56
N ARG A 69 2.62 39.78 -0.30
CA ARG A 69 1.79 38.85 -1.04
C ARG A 69 2.65 37.79 -1.77
N ILE A 70 2.32 36.54 -1.56
CA ILE A 70 2.95 35.43 -2.30
C ILE A 70 2.23 35.31 -3.65
N GLU A 71 2.97 35.54 -4.73
CA GLU A 71 2.45 35.54 -6.10
C GLU A 71 2.38 34.13 -6.70
N LEU A 72 3.09 33.18 -6.09
CA LEU A 72 3.13 31.79 -6.56
C LEU A 72 1.80 31.09 -6.28
N ASP A 73 1.29 30.39 -7.30
CA ASP A 73 0.12 29.53 -7.20
C ASP A 73 0.51 28.06 -6.99
N VAL A 74 -0.45 27.29 -6.47
CA VAL A 74 -0.29 25.83 -6.34
C VAL A 74 -0.13 25.24 -7.74
N GLY A 75 0.93 24.44 -7.92
CA GLY A 75 1.30 23.84 -9.21
C GLY A 75 2.43 24.57 -9.95
N ASP A 76 2.81 25.77 -9.51
CA ASP A 76 3.92 26.51 -10.13
C ASP A 76 5.24 25.78 -9.94
N ASP A 77 6.06 25.77 -11.00
CA ASP A 77 7.41 25.23 -10.94
C ASP A 77 8.34 26.18 -10.20
N VAL A 78 9.10 25.64 -9.27
CA VAL A 78 10.11 26.38 -8.51
C VAL A 78 11.48 25.72 -8.65
N GLN A 79 12.51 26.54 -8.75
CA GLN A 79 13.90 26.10 -8.79
C GLN A 79 14.57 26.39 -7.45
N LYS A 80 15.55 25.59 -7.09
CA LYS A 80 16.40 25.82 -5.91
C LYS A 80 16.98 27.22 -5.93
N GLY A 81 16.83 27.95 -4.82
CA GLY A 81 17.29 29.35 -4.69
C GLY A 81 16.32 30.40 -5.23
N ARG A 82 15.23 30.03 -5.92
CA ARG A 82 14.22 30.98 -6.38
C ARG A 82 13.53 31.65 -5.18
N PRO A 83 13.32 32.98 -5.20
CA PRO A 83 12.52 33.65 -4.20
C PRO A 83 11.08 33.12 -4.18
N LEU A 84 10.60 32.77 -3.01
CA LEU A 84 9.23 32.24 -2.78
C LEU A 84 8.38 33.26 -2.02
N ALA A 85 8.97 33.95 -1.06
CA ALA A 85 8.29 34.94 -0.25
C ALA A 85 9.27 36.04 0.16
N MET A 86 8.74 37.21 0.45
CA MET A 86 9.48 38.37 0.94
C MET A 86 8.87 38.82 2.26
N ILE A 87 9.71 38.99 3.27
CA ILE A 87 9.30 39.45 4.60
C ILE A 87 10.05 40.71 4.93
N ASP A 88 9.32 41.78 5.21
CA ASP A 88 9.86 43.01 5.74
C ASP A 88 9.88 42.91 7.27
N PRO A 89 11.07 42.76 7.89
CA PRO A 89 11.15 42.57 9.33
C PRO A 89 10.46 43.73 10.08
N LEU A 90 9.73 43.41 11.14
CA LEU A 90 9.20 44.44 12.02
C LEU A 90 10.38 45.18 12.68
N PRO A 91 10.27 46.51 12.90
CA PRO A 91 11.28 47.25 13.65
C PRO A 91 11.50 46.56 15.00
N SER A 92 12.70 46.04 15.21
CA SER A 92 13.05 45.46 16.51
C SER A 92 12.95 46.50 17.59
N GLU A 93 12.06 46.28 18.56
CA GLU A 93 12.30 46.85 19.89
C GLU A 93 13.71 46.43 20.32
N VAL A 94 14.51 47.37 20.82
CA VAL A 94 15.88 47.14 21.30
C VAL A 94 15.97 45.78 21.99
N LEU A 95 16.79 44.88 21.45
CA LEU A 95 16.89 43.51 21.97
C LEU A 95 17.27 43.55 23.43
N ASP A 96 16.33 43.11 24.28
CA ASP A 96 16.63 42.61 25.62
C ASP A 96 17.77 41.60 25.50
N PRO A 97 18.86 41.72 26.26
CA PRO A 97 19.98 40.75 26.26
C PRO A 97 19.53 39.28 26.35
N ARG A 98 18.37 39.03 26.91
CA ARG A 98 17.75 37.70 26.99
C ARG A 98 17.31 37.16 25.62
N ARG A 99 16.73 38.00 24.75
CA ARG A 99 16.28 37.57 23.43
C ARG A 99 17.47 37.25 22.52
N ARG A 100 18.55 38.04 22.65
CA ARG A 100 19.80 37.75 21.96
C ARG A 100 20.40 36.42 22.41
N ALA A 101 20.49 36.18 23.71
CA ALA A 101 20.98 34.91 24.27
C ALA A 101 20.10 33.71 23.82
N GLN A 102 18.77 33.91 23.71
CA GLN A 102 17.87 32.90 23.17
C GLN A 102 18.11 32.61 21.68
N ALA A 103 18.36 33.64 20.86
CA ALA A 103 18.66 33.47 19.46
C ALA A 103 20.01 32.74 19.26
N GLU A 104 21.05 33.14 20.03
CA GLU A 104 22.34 32.46 20.04
C GLU A 104 22.24 30.99 20.49
N ALA A 105 21.44 30.69 21.53
CA ALA A 105 21.17 29.34 21.97
C ALA A 105 20.42 28.51 20.90
N ARG A 106 19.52 29.17 20.12
CA ARG A 106 18.81 28.50 19.03
C ARG A 106 19.73 28.14 17.88
N VAL A 107 20.66 29.03 17.50
CA VAL A 107 21.70 28.72 16.51
C VAL A 107 22.53 27.53 16.97
N ALA A 108 23.03 27.55 18.22
CA ALA A 108 23.80 26.43 18.76
C ALA A 108 23.03 25.09 18.78
N ALA A 109 21.73 25.14 19.08
CA ALA A 109 20.86 23.97 19.03
C ALA A 109 20.67 23.43 17.60
N SER A 110 20.48 24.33 16.61
CA SER A 110 20.37 23.95 15.20
C SER A 110 21.68 23.39 14.65
N GLU A 111 22.84 23.96 15.03
CA GLU A 111 24.16 23.43 14.69
C GLU A 111 24.38 22.01 15.27
N ALA A 112 23.97 21.78 16.52
CA ALA A 112 24.03 20.46 17.13
C ALA A 112 23.13 19.44 16.40
N SER A 113 21.94 19.88 15.97
CA SER A 113 21.02 19.06 15.15
C SER A 113 21.66 18.71 13.80
N LEU A 114 22.27 19.69 13.12
CA LEU A 114 23.00 19.46 11.88
C LEU A 114 24.14 18.44 12.07
N GLN A 115 24.92 18.60 13.12
CA GLN A 115 26.00 17.65 13.43
C GLN A 115 25.46 16.23 13.67
N ALA A 116 24.35 16.08 14.39
CA ALA A 116 23.71 14.79 14.61
C ALA A 116 23.20 14.17 13.29
N ALA A 117 22.57 14.96 12.43
CA ALA A 117 22.12 14.53 11.11
C ALA A 117 23.30 14.09 10.23
N GLN A 118 24.42 14.81 10.24
CA GLN A 118 25.64 14.44 9.51
C GLN A 118 26.23 13.11 9.99
N GLN A 119 26.25 12.86 11.31
CA GLN A 119 26.70 11.57 11.84
C GLN A 119 25.77 10.43 11.40
N THR A 120 24.47 10.66 11.42
CA THR A 120 23.49 9.68 10.94
C THR A 120 23.67 9.38 9.45
N ALA A 121 23.88 10.40 8.62
CA ALA A 121 24.13 10.23 7.19
C ALA A 121 25.46 9.48 6.93
N THR A 122 26.49 9.74 7.75
CA THR A 122 27.78 9.02 7.67
C THR A 122 27.62 7.54 8.00
N ALA A 123 26.86 7.22 9.03
CA ALA A 123 26.57 5.83 9.41
C ALA A 123 25.75 5.13 8.32
N ALA A 124 24.69 5.78 7.81
CA ALA A 124 23.86 5.24 6.73
C ALA A 124 24.67 5.03 5.44
N ARG A 125 25.64 5.91 5.15
CA ARG A 125 26.55 5.75 4.00
C ARG A 125 27.42 4.52 4.14
N ALA A 126 28.04 4.32 5.31
CA ALA A 126 28.87 3.14 5.56
C ALA A 126 28.08 1.84 5.40
N GLU A 127 26.82 1.81 5.87
CA GLU A 127 25.94 0.65 5.73
C GLU A 127 25.52 0.41 4.27
N ALA A 128 25.18 1.47 3.53
CA ALA A 128 24.84 1.40 2.11
C ALA A 128 26.02 0.92 1.26
N ASP A 129 27.23 1.43 1.53
CA ASP A 129 28.44 1.02 0.82
C ASP A 129 28.76 -0.46 1.11
N TYR A 130 28.62 -0.90 2.37
CA TYR A 130 28.80 -2.30 2.73
C TYR A 130 27.78 -3.22 2.03
N ALA A 131 26.50 -2.89 2.08
CA ALA A 131 25.44 -3.68 1.44
C ALA A 131 25.60 -3.74 -0.07
N LYS A 132 26.05 -2.65 -0.70
CA LYS A 132 26.35 -2.58 -2.12
C LYS A 132 27.52 -3.52 -2.49
N LEU A 133 28.61 -3.45 -1.76
CA LEU A 133 29.78 -4.30 -1.98
C LEU A 133 29.44 -5.79 -1.80
N GLU A 134 28.62 -6.11 -0.80
CA GLU A 134 28.10 -7.47 -0.59
C GLU A 134 27.32 -7.99 -1.79
N PHE A 135 26.37 -7.20 -2.30
CA PHE A 135 25.59 -7.53 -3.49
C PHE A 135 26.47 -7.69 -4.73
N GLU A 136 27.42 -6.77 -4.95
CA GLU A 136 28.37 -6.84 -6.08
C GLU A 136 29.23 -8.10 -5.98
N ARG A 137 29.71 -8.45 -4.78
CA ARG A 137 30.49 -9.66 -4.53
C ARG A 137 29.70 -10.93 -4.87
N LEU A 138 28.46 -11.04 -4.38
CA LEU A 138 27.59 -12.20 -4.66
C LEU A 138 27.22 -12.29 -6.13
N THR A 139 27.04 -11.17 -6.78
CA THR A 139 26.76 -11.10 -8.24
C THR A 139 27.99 -11.56 -9.04
N ALA A 140 29.18 -11.13 -8.67
CA ALA A 140 30.45 -11.53 -9.33
C ALA A 140 30.75 -13.03 -9.16
N LEU A 141 30.40 -13.62 -8.00
CA LEU A 141 30.53 -15.06 -7.76
C LEU A 141 29.58 -15.88 -8.66
N CYS A 142 28.42 -15.33 -9.02
CA CYS A 142 27.49 -15.97 -9.94
C CYS A 142 27.94 -15.88 -11.42
N GLN A 143 28.72 -14.87 -11.82
CA GLN A 143 29.18 -14.74 -13.22
C GLN A 143 30.19 -15.82 -13.64
N LYS A 144 30.98 -16.34 -12.72
CA LYS A 144 32.03 -17.34 -13.01
C LYS A 144 31.60 -18.80 -12.72
N ARG A 145 30.88 -19.03 -11.62
CA ARG A 145 30.27 -20.29 -11.20
C ARG A 145 29.24 -19.94 -10.15
N CYS A 146 27.95 -20.16 -10.43
CA CYS A 146 26.91 -19.81 -9.47
C CYS A 146 26.97 -20.78 -8.26
N VAL A 147 27.72 -20.38 -7.25
CA VAL A 147 27.86 -21.09 -5.96
C VAL A 147 26.89 -20.51 -4.92
N VAL A 148 26.22 -19.39 -5.27
CA VAL A 148 25.30 -18.63 -4.42
C VAL A 148 23.89 -18.91 -4.86
N THR A 149 22.97 -19.13 -3.93
CA THR A 149 21.55 -19.34 -4.23
C THR A 149 20.91 -18.05 -4.75
N LYS A 150 19.87 -18.21 -5.57
CA LYS A 150 19.07 -17.05 -6.06
C LYS A 150 18.52 -16.22 -4.89
N ASP A 151 18.04 -16.89 -3.85
CA ASP A 151 17.49 -16.26 -2.64
C ASP A 151 18.51 -15.38 -1.91
N GLU A 152 19.76 -15.86 -1.74
CA GLU A 152 20.83 -15.07 -1.11
C GLU A 152 21.15 -13.80 -1.91
N ARG A 153 21.20 -13.89 -3.24
CA ARG A 153 21.45 -12.73 -4.08
C ARG A 153 20.28 -11.74 -4.03
N ASP A 154 19.04 -12.23 -4.11
CA ASP A 154 17.84 -11.39 -4.09
C ASP A 154 17.68 -10.67 -2.73
N ARG A 155 18.07 -11.34 -1.62
CA ARG A 155 18.16 -10.70 -0.29
C ARG A 155 19.24 -9.61 -0.24
N ALA A 156 20.42 -9.87 -0.79
CA ALA A 156 21.49 -8.88 -0.82
C ALA A 156 21.11 -7.66 -1.69
N GLU A 157 20.45 -7.89 -2.82
CA GLU A 157 19.91 -6.82 -3.66
C GLU A 157 18.88 -5.98 -2.92
N SER A 158 17.91 -6.62 -2.26
CA SER A 158 16.90 -5.95 -1.46
C SER A 158 17.54 -5.12 -0.34
N ARG A 159 18.51 -5.67 0.38
CA ARG A 159 19.24 -4.96 1.43
C ARG A 159 20.01 -3.76 0.86
N SER A 160 20.70 -3.91 -0.27
CA SER A 160 21.41 -2.81 -0.92
C SER A 160 20.45 -1.67 -1.31
N ARG A 161 19.27 -1.98 -1.87
CA ARG A 161 18.25 -0.97 -2.20
C ARG A 161 17.70 -0.28 -0.95
N GLN A 162 17.41 -1.04 0.10
CA GLN A 162 16.92 -0.52 1.37
C GLN A 162 17.91 0.46 2.00
N THR A 163 19.21 0.06 2.12
CA THR A 163 20.23 0.91 2.72
C THR A 163 20.52 2.15 1.88
N GLN A 164 20.44 2.06 0.53
CA GLN A 164 20.54 3.23 -0.34
C GLN A 164 19.36 4.20 -0.15
N ALA A 165 18.14 3.71 0.07
CA ALA A 165 17.00 4.56 0.40
C ALA A 165 17.19 5.25 1.76
N GLN A 166 17.69 4.52 2.77
CA GLN A 166 18.02 5.07 4.08
C GLN A 166 19.10 6.14 4.00
N LEU A 167 20.15 5.91 3.19
CA LEU A 167 21.19 6.91 2.95
C LEU A 167 20.61 8.19 2.35
N ARG A 168 19.75 8.09 1.32
CA ARG A 168 19.10 9.26 0.73
C ARG A 168 18.28 10.02 1.77
N SER A 169 17.46 9.31 2.54
CA SER A 169 16.68 9.94 3.61
C SER A 169 17.56 10.67 4.63
N ALA A 170 18.68 10.05 5.04
CA ALA A 170 19.63 10.68 5.97
C ALA A 170 20.33 11.91 5.35
N GLN A 171 20.64 11.87 4.05
CA GLN A 171 21.19 13.02 3.33
C GLN A 171 20.19 14.19 3.27
N PHE A 172 18.91 13.91 3.02
CA PHE A 172 17.86 14.94 3.08
C PHE A 172 17.72 15.54 4.49
N ALA A 173 17.80 14.71 5.54
CA ALA A 173 17.79 15.21 6.91
C ALA A 173 18.95 16.19 7.18
N VAL A 174 20.13 15.98 6.60
CA VAL A 174 21.27 16.91 6.68
C VAL A 174 20.92 18.23 5.99
N GLU A 175 20.30 18.19 4.80
CA GLU A 175 19.90 19.41 4.09
C GLU A 175 18.86 20.20 4.87
N VAL A 176 17.86 19.54 5.44
CA VAL A 176 16.86 20.17 6.31
C VAL A 176 17.53 20.84 7.51
N ALA A 177 18.38 20.12 8.24
CA ALA A 177 19.08 20.66 9.40
C ALA A 177 20.03 21.83 9.04
N ARG A 178 20.63 21.80 7.84
CA ARG A 178 21.45 22.93 7.35
C ARG A 178 20.61 24.19 7.12
N HIS A 179 19.42 24.03 6.52
CA HIS A 179 18.52 25.17 6.33
C HIS A 179 17.93 25.68 7.66
N GLU A 180 17.77 24.81 8.66
CA GLU A 180 17.41 25.25 10.01
C GLU A 180 18.50 26.11 10.65
N VAL A 181 19.78 25.76 10.45
CA VAL A 181 20.91 26.62 10.88
C VAL A 181 20.87 27.95 10.17
N GLU A 182 20.77 27.96 8.84
CA GLU A 182 20.70 29.18 8.03
C GLU A 182 19.53 30.09 8.46
N ALA A 183 18.37 29.50 8.74
CA ALA A 183 17.22 30.25 9.24
C ALA A 183 17.46 30.82 10.65
N ALA A 184 18.11 30.04 11.54
CA ALA A 184 18.44 30.50 12.88
C ALA A 184 19.49 31.60 12.88
N GLU A 185 20.53 31.51 12.04
CA GLU A 185 21.55 32.53 11.83
C GLU A 185 20.94 33.83 11.25
N THR A 186 20.07 33.70 10.26
CA THR A 186 19.33 34.80 9.67
C THR A 186 18.49 35.52 10.72
N ALA A 187 17.78 34.74 11.56
CA ALA A 187 17.00 35.28 12.67
C ALA A 187 17.89 36.03 13.70
N LEU A 188 19.05 35.49 14.02
CA LEU A 188 20.03 36.12 14.90
C LEU A 188 20.58 37.44 14.28
N HIS A 189 20.96 37.40 13.00
CA HIS A 189 21.50 38.54 12.29
C HIS A 189 20.49 39.68 12.20
N HIS A 190 19.24 39.39 11.82
CA HIS A 190 18.18 40.38 11.75
C HIS A 190 17.70 40.86 13.12
N SER A 191 17.84 40.04 14.15
CA SER A 191 17.56 40.42 15.52
C SER A 191 18.64 41.31 16.12
N ALA A 192 19.87 41.27 15.58
CA ALA A 192 21.00 42.09 16.02
C ALA A 192 21.12 43.47 15.27
N ALA A 193 20.29 43.73 14.27
CA ALA A 193 20.31 44.97 13.54
C ALA A 193 19.99 46.17 14.46
N GLN A 194 20.93 47.12 14.53
CA GLN A 194 20.89 48.28 15.43
C GLN A 194 19.71 49.21 15.13
N PRO A 195 19.11 49.85 16.16
CA PRO A 195 18.14 50.89 15.94
C PRO A 195 18.88 52.16 15.44
N GLY A 196 18.79 52.43 14.19
CA GLY A 196 19.30 53.70 13.64
C GLY A 196 19.98 53.59 12.30
N GLY A 197 19.24 53.41 11.21
CA GLY A 197 19.67 53.96 9.96
C GLY A 197 20.13 53.05 8.84
N ALA A 198 19.76 51.83 8.77
CA ALA A 198 19.73 51.14 7.48
C ALA A 198 18.29 50.69 7.21
N ALA A 199 17.79 50.94 6.00
CA ALA A 199 16.54 50.39 5.55
C ALA A 199 16.52 48.88 5.89
N GLN A 200 15.52 48.45 6.66
CA GLN A 200 15.38 47.05 7.02
C GLN A 200 15.42 46.23 5.73
N GLU A 201 16.48 45.47 5.57
CA GLU A 201 16.67 44.65 4.39
C GLU A 201 15.58 43.58 4.36
N THR A 202 14.81 43.55 3.28
CA THR A 202 13.74 42.55 3.08
C THR A 202 14.35 41.17 3.11
N VAL A 203 13.86 40.31 3.98
CA VAL A 203 14.27 38.90 4.06
C VAL A 203 13.60 38.12 2.94
N ILE A 204 14.40 37.58 2.07
CA ILE A 204 13.93 36.76 0.93
C ILE A 204 13.97 35.30 1.32
N VAL A 205 12.80 34.68 1.42
CA VAL A 205 12.65 33.23 1.63
C VAL A 205 12.79 32.54 0.29
N ARG A 206 13.73 31.59 0.18
CA ARG A 206 14.08 30.93 -1.07
C ARG A 206 13.71 29.43 -1.02
N SER A 207 13.51 28.83 -2.21
CA SER A 207 13.29 27.38 -2.31
C SER A 207 14.57 26.60 -1.98
N PRO A 208 14.51 25.61 -1.10
CA PRO A 208 15.64 24.73 -0.81
C PRO A 208 15.89 23.71 -1.93
N VAL A 209 14.88 23.42 -2.75
CA VAL A 209 14.88 22.35 -3.76
C VAL A 209 14.23 22.80 -5.07
N ASP A 210 14.50 22.03 -6.12
CA ASP A 210 13.72 22.06 -7.35
C ASP A 210 12.42 21.30 -7.15
N GLY A 211 11.30 21.78 -7.67
CA GLY A 211 10.01 21.12 -7.52
C GLY A 211 8.84 22.02 -7.93
N ARG A 212 7.70 21.78 -7.27
CA ARG A 212 6.46 22.56 -7.46
C ARG A 212 5.89 23.00 -6.14
N VAL A 213 5.14 24.09 -6.17
CA VAL A 213 4.31 24.50 -5.03
C VAL A 213 3.18 23.49 -4.85
N LEU A 214 3.18 22.77 -3.74
CA LEU A 214 2.18 21.73 -3.41
C LEU A 214 0.99 22.29 -2.66
N ALA A 215 1.26 23.22 -1.75
CA ALA A 215 0.24 23.89 -0.95
C ALA A 215 0.71 25.31 -0.61
N ARG A 216 -0.26 26.21 -0.44
CA ARG A 216 -0.02 27.57 0.01
C ARG A 216 -0.82 27.79 1.29
N GLN A 217 -0.08 27.91 2.40
CA GLN A 217 -0.68 28.10 3.73
C GLN A 217 -1.10 29.55 3.95
N ARG A 218 -0.35 30.50 3.34
CA ARG A 218 -0.67 31.93 3.35
C ARG A 218 -0.53 32.53 1.96
N GLN A 219 -1.56 33.20 1.52
CA GLN A 219 -1.58 33.93 0.24
C GLN A 219 -1.46 35.43 0.45
N SER A 220 -2.23 35.95 1.43
CA SER A 220 -2.37 37.37 1.67
C SER A 220 -1.19 37.89 2.46
N GLU A 221 -0.87 39.15 2.19
CA GLU A 221 0.06 39.92 2.98
C GLU A 221 -0.43 40.08 4.43
N GLY A 222 0.50 40.20 5.35
CA GLY A 222 0.20 40.37 6.76
C GLY A 222 1.38 40.04 7.68
N ILE A 223 1.20 40.20 8.96
CA ILE A 223 2.21 39.92 9.97
C ILE A 223 2.36 38.41 10.11
N VAL A 224 3.60 37.91 10.11
CA VAL A 224 3.99 36.54 10.37
C VAL A 224 4.98 36.46 11.51
N GLU A 225 4.88 35.37 12.27
CA GLU A 225 5.84 35.04 13.31
C GLU A 225 6.90 34.05 12.80
N PRO A 226 8.08 33.98 13.44
CA PRO A 226 9.07 32.96 13.10
C PRO A 226 8.50 31.56 13.21
N GLY A 227 8.75 30.71 12.20
CA GLY A 227 8.23 29.37 12.12
C GLY A 227 6.83 29.25 11.51
N ALA A 228 6.15 30.35 11.19
CA ALA A 228 4.86 30.31 10.51
C ALA A 228 5.02 29.67 9.12
N ALA A 229 4.27 28.60 8.83
CA ALA A 229 4.28 27.94 7.53
C ALA A 229 3.69 28.88 6.46
N LEU A 230 4.41 29.05 5.36
CA LEU A 230 4.06 29.92 4.24
C LEU A 230 3.53 29.11 3.06
N LEU A 231 4.31 28.15 2.59
CA LEU A 231 3.97 27.26 1.48
C LEU A 231 4.73 25.94 1.58
N GLU A 232 4.32 24.97 0.80
CA GLU A 232 4.96 23.66 0.70
C GLU A 232 5.49 23.45 -0.72
N VAL A 233 6.71 22.91 -0.82
CA VAL A 233 7.37 22.62 -2.10
C VAL A 233 7.81 21.16 -2.12
N GLY A 234 7.70 20.49 -3.26
CA GLY A 234 8.17 19.13 -3.46
C GLY A 234 8.15 18.73 -4.93
N ASP A 235 8.79 17.61 -5.26
CA ASP A 235 8.74 17.06 -6.63
C ASP A 235 7.50 16.16 -6.77
N PRO A 236 6.49 16.54 -7.54
CA PRO A 236 5.29 15.73 -7.74
C PRO A 236 5.55 14.43 -8.52
N ARG A 237 6.77 14.26 -9.09
CA ARG A 237 7.17 13.01 -9.75
C ARG A 237 7.79 12.00 -8.80
N ALA A 238 8.15 12.41 -7.59
CA ALA A 238 8.68 11.57 -6.54
C ALA A 238 7.55 11.10 -5.63
N LEU A 239 6.69 10.20 -6.15
CA LEU A 239 5.55 9.64 -5.42
C LEU A 239 5.89 8.28 -4.84
N GLU A 240 5.40 8.05 -3.65
CA GLU A 240 5.26 6.75 -3.00
C GLU A 240 3.80 6.49 -2.66
N VAL A 241 3.47 5.27 -2.34
CA VAL A 241 2.13 4.91 -1.86
C VAL A 241 2.24 4.48 -0.41
N ALA A 242 1.55 5.20 0.46
CA ALA A 242 1.42 4.86 1.87
C ALA A 242 0.07 4.14 2.09
N VAL A 243 0.14 2.87 2.49
CA VAL A 243 -1.02 2.01 2.69
C VAL A 243 -1.18 1.68 4.16
N ASP A 244 -2.37 1.90 4.71
CA ASP A 244 -2.67 1.53 6.09
C ASP A 244 -3.26 0.11 6.12
N VAL A 245 -2.45 -0.84 6.53
CA VAL A 245 -2.78 -2.27 6.57
C VAL A 245 -3.11 -2.70 8.00
N LEU A 246 -4.09 -3.60 8.17
CA LEU A 246 -4.36 -4.21 9.47
C LEU A 246 -3.12 -4.94 9.99
N SER A 247 -2.79 -4.78 11.27
CA SER A 247 -1.57 -5.33 11.85
C SER A 247 -1.40 -6.86 11.68
N PRO A 248 -2.46 -7.70 11.76
CA PRO A 248 -2.34 -9.12 11.49
C PRO A 248 -1.97 -9.45 10.04
N ASP A 249 -2.41 -8.62 9.09
CA ASP A 249 -2.12 -8.79 7.66
C ASP A 249 -0.75 -8.22 7.29
N ALA A 250 -0.33 -7.14 7.94
CA ALA A 250 0.97 -6.51 7.73
C ALA A 250 2.15 -7.48 8.03
N VAL A 251 1.99 -8.40 8.99
CA VAL A 251 2.99 -9.44 9.30
C VAL A 251 3.29 -10.35 8.10
N ARG A 252 2.35 -10.49 7.18
CA ARG A 252 2.50 -11.32 5.97
C ARG A 252 3.20 -10.58 4.83
N ILE A 253 3.33 -9.26 4.93
CA ILE A 253 3.95 -8.41 3.93
C ILE A 253 5.42 -8.20 4.30
N GLN A 254 6.31 -8.33 3.34
CA GLN A 254 7.74 -8.13 3.52
C GLN A 254 8.26 -7.07 2.53
N PRO A 255 9.36 -6.39 2.84
CA PRO A 255 10.06 -5.59 1.85
C PRO A 255 10.35 -6.44 0.59
N GLY A 256 10.05 -5.89 -0.58
CA GLY A 256 10.14 -6.61 -1.85
C GLY A 256 8.85 -7.33 -2.29
N THR A 257 7.80 -7.38 -1.46
CA THR A 257 6.50 -7.93 -1.86
C THR A 257 5.93 -7.10 -3.02
N PRO A 258 5.56 -7.72 -4.16
CA PRO A 258 4.88 -7.03 -5.26
C PRO A 258 3.53 -6.50 -4.80
N VAL A 259 3.16 -5.32 -5.29
CA VAL A 259 1.87 -4.70 -5.04
C VAL A 259 1.24 -4.23 -6.34
N ILE A 260 -0.04 -4.49 -6.49
CA ILE A 260 -0.86 -4.02 -7.59
C ILE A 260 -1.71 -2.88 -7.04
N LEU A 261 -1.70 -1.75 -7.72
CA LEU A 261 -2.41 -0.54 -7.30
C LEU A 261 -3.55 -0.27 -8.27
N ASP A 262 -4.76 -0.49 -7.77
CA ASP A 262 -6.00 -0.32 -8.50
C ASP A 262 -6.75 0.94 -8.07
N ARG A 263 -7.82 1.28 -8.81
CA ARG A 263 -8.77 2.37 -8.50
C ARG A 263 -8.14 3.73 -8.25
N TRP A 264 -6.97 3.95 -8.83
CA TRP A 264 -6.25 5.22 -8.75
C TRP A 264 -6.79 6.28 -9.73
N GLY A 265 -7.79 5.93 -10.56
CA GLY A 265 -8.43 6.81 -11.54
C GLY A 265 -7.95 6.61 -12.98
N GLY A 266 -6.96 5.77 -13.23
CA GLY A 266 -6.54 5.34 -14.56
C GLY A 266 -7.22 4.04 -14.99
N GLU A 267 -7.04 3.69 -16.27
CA GLU A 267 -7.69 2.51 -16.88
C GLU A 267 -6.97 1.20 -16.54
N GLN A 268 -5.67 1.24 -16.27
CA GLN A 268 -4.87 0.05 -15.99
C GLN A 268 -4.30 0.10 -14.58
N PRO A 269 -4.20 -1.05 -13.90
CA PRO A 269 -3.51 -1.15 -12.62
C PRO A 269 -2.05 -0.69 -12.75
N LEU A 270 -1.53 -0.09 -11.69
CA LEU A 270 -0.11 0.21 -11.59
C LEU A 270 0.60 -0.87 -10.80
N GLU A 271 1.83 -1.15 -11.19
CA GLU A 271 2.72 -2.06 -10.49
C GLU A 271 3.58 -1.29 -9.51
N GLY A 272 3.75 -1.86 -8.33
CA GLY A 272 4.61 -1.34 -7.29
C GLY A 272 5.37 -2.44 -6.56
N ILE A 273 6.23 -2.03 -5.66
CA ILE A 273 6.95 -2.93 -4.78
C ILE A 273 6.97 -2.36 -3.37
N THR A 274 6.73 -3.21 -2.40
CA THR A 274 6.84 -2.83 -0.99
C THR A 274 8.28 -2.44 -0.66
N ARG A 275 8.49 -1.19 -0.24
CA ARG A 275 9.78 -0.71 0.22
C ARG A 275 10.01 -1.06 1.69
N SER A 276 9.02 -0.77 2.51
CA SER A 276 9.13 -1.00 3.96
C SER A 276 7.75 -1.22 4.59
N VAL A 277 7.76 -1.97 5.68
CA VAL A 277 6.67 -2.07 6.64
C VAL A 277 7.13 -1.31 7.88
N GLU A 278 6.39 -0.29 8.30
CA GLU A 278 6.79 0.50 9.47
C GLU A 278 6.66 -0.34 10.75
N PRO A 279 7.61 -0.24 11.68
CA PRO A 279 7.61 -1.08 12.88
C PRO A 279 6.61 -0.60 13.95
N VAL A 280 5.97 0.56 13.74
CA VAL A 280 5.07 1.17 14.71
C VAL A 280 3.63 1.09 14.19
N GLY A 281 2.78 0.42 14.96
CA GLY A 281 1.34 0.41 14.72
C GLY A 281 0.65 1.64 15.30
N PHE A 282 -0.48 1.99 14.72
CA PHE A 282 -1.34 3.07 15.19
C PHE A 282 -2.81 2.61 15.23
N THR A 283 -3.61 3.31 16.04
CA THR A 283 -5.05 3.04 16.11
C THR A 283 -5.80 3.96 15.17
N LYS A 284 -6.67 3.38 14.33
CA LYS A 284 -7.58 4.09 13.44
C LYS A 284 -9.02 3.66 13.72
N LEU A 285 -9.95 4.59 13.76
CA LEU A 285 -11.38 4.27 13.79
C LEU A 285 -11.84 3.87 12.39
N SER A 286 -12.46 2.70 12.28
CA SER A 286 -13.10 2.26 11.04
C SER A 286 -14.40 3.04 10.80
N ALA A 287 -14.94 2.94 9.59
CA ALA A 287 -16.23 3.55 9.23
C ALA A 287 -17.41 3.08 10.12
N LEU A 288 -17.25 1.95 10.77
CA LEU A 288 -18.23 1.38 11.70
C LEU A 288 -18.00 1.78 13.16
N GLY A 289 -17.01 2.66 13.43
CA GLY A 289 -16.68 3.12 14.78
C GLY A 289 -15.89 2.12 15.62
N VAL A 290 -15.29 1.08 14.99
CA VAL A 290 -14.46 0.10 15.68
C VAL A 290 -13.00 0.53 15.58
N GLU A 291 -12.28 0.46 16.70
CA GLU A 291 -10.84 0.69 16.73
C GLU A 291 -10.09 -0.47 16.06
N GLU A 292 -9.26 -0.14 15.10
CA GLU A 292 -8.41 -1.07 14.36
C GLU A 292 -6.94 -0.72 14.56
N GLN A 293 -6.12 -1.73 14.82
CA GLN A 293 -4.67 -1.58 14.86
C GLN A 293 -4.12 -1.74 13.45
N ARG A 294 -3.47 -0.71 12.97
CA ARG A 294 -2.94 -0.62 11.61
C ARG A 294 -1.46 -0.29 11.60
N VAL A 295 -0.81 -0.62 10.51
CA VAL A 295 0.62 -0.41 10.26
C VAL A 295 0.76 0.24 8.88
N TRP A 296 1.64 1.22 8.77
CA TRP A 296 1.98 1.78 7.47
C TRP A 296 2.87 0.83 6.67
N VAL A 297 2.45 0.56 5.46
CA VAL A 297 3.24 -0.14 4.45
C VAL A 297 3.52 0.84 3.32
N ILE A 298 4.78 1.06 3.04
CA ILE A 298 5.22 1.99 2.00
C ILE A 298 5.62 1.22 0.76
N ALA A 299 5.04 1.59 -0.37
CA ALA A 299 5.33 0.99 -1.66
C ALA A 299 5.85 2.03 -2.66
N ASP A 300 6.84 1.62 -3.43
CA ASP A 300 7.37 2.39 -4.55
C ASP A 300 6.66 1.99 -5.85
N LEU A 301 6.34 2.96 -6.68
CA LEU A 301 5.79 2.74 -8.01
C LEU A 301 6.87 2.15 -8.93
N ARG A 302 6.53 1.09 -9.66
CA ARG A 302 7.38 0.44 -10.66
C ARG A 302 6.94 0.72 -12.07
N SER A 303 5.66 1.02 -12.26
CA SER A 303 5.12 1.45 -13.55
C SER A 303 5.84 2.71 -14.04
N PRO A 304 6.04 2.88 -15.35
CA PRO A 304 6.65 4.07 -15.92
C PRO A 304 5.93 5.35 -15.50
N ALA A 305 6.69 6.43 -15.28
CA ALA A 305 6.14 7.71 -14.78
C ALA A 305 5.04 8.30 -15.69
N GLU A 306 5.11 8.00 -16.99
CA GLU A 306 4.11 8.43 -17.96
C GLU A 306 2.72 7.83 -17.68
N ALA A 307 2.69 6.58 -17.18
CA ALA A 307 1.46 5.86 -16.90
C ALA A 307 0.65 6.51 -15.76
N TRP A 308 1.33 7.15 -14.80
CA TRP A 308 0.72 7.76 -13.64
C TRP A 308 0.98 9.28 -13.53
N SER A 309 1.31 9.93 -14.65
CA SER A 309 1.61 11.38 -14.71
C SER A 309 0.47 12.28 -14.21
N ARG A 310 -0.77 11.75 -14.15
CA ARG A 310 -1.94 12.44 -13.59
C ARG A 310 -2.16 12.21 -12.11
N LEU A 311 -1.37 11.33 -11.51
CA LEU A 311 -1.48 10.99 -10.10
C LEU A 311 -0.80 12.10 -9.28
N GLY A 312 -1.53 12.64 -8.33
CA GLY A 312 -1.03 13.70 -7.44
C GLY A 312 -0.81 13.18 -6.03
N ASP A 313 -0.42 14.08 -5.14
CA ASP A 313 -0.30 13.82 -3.70
C ASP A 313 -1.67 13.63 -3.05
N GLY A 314 -1.78 12.66 -2.14
CA GLY A 314 -3.01 12.38 -1.39
C GLY A 314 -4.11 11.68 -2.17
N TYR A 315 -3.84 11.20 -3.39
CA TYR A 315 -4.83 10.45 -4.17
C TYR A 315 -5.02 9.05 -3.59
N ARG A 316 -6.28 8.66 -3.48
CA ARG A 316 -6.66 7.34 -2.99
C ARG A 316 -6.30 6.27 -4.00
N VAL A 317 -5.78 5.16 -3.53
CA VAL A 317 -5.49 3.96 -4.30
C VAL A 317 -5.91 2.73 -3.51
N GLU A 318 -6.19 1.65 -4.18
CA GLU A 318 -6.42 0.33 -3.59
C GLU A 318 -5.20 -0.53 -3.87
N ALA A 319 -4.55 -1.01 -2.81
CA ALA A 319 -3.31 -1.78 -2.90
C ALA A 319 -3.57 -3.25 -2.62
N SER A 320 -3.18 -4.12 -3.54
CA SER A 320 -3.23 -5.58 -3.42
C SER A 320 -1.80 -6.12 -3.32
N PHE A 321 -1.33 -6.42 -2.10
CA PHE A 321 -0.02 -7.01 -1.86
C PHE A 321 -0.04 -8.49 -2.15
N VAL A 322 0.78 -8.95 -3.09
CA VAL A 322 0.86 -10.36 -3.47
C VAL A 322 1.77 -11.10 -2.48
N VAL A 323 1.18 -11.61 -1.41
CA VAL A 323 1.91 -12.28 -0.32
C VAL A 323 2.26 -13.74 -0.64
N TRP A 324 1.61 -14.32 -1.64
CA TRP A 324 1.91 -15.65 -2.15
C TRP A 324 1.41 -15.78 -3.59
N GLN A 325 2.16 -16.51 -4.41
CA GLN A 325 1.78 -16.82 -5.79
C GLN A 325 2.20 -18.22 -6.18
N GLY A 326 1.38 -18.86 -7.00
CA GLY A 326 1.65 -20.15 -7.60
C GLY A 326 1.19 -20.16 -9.05
N GLU A 327 2.04 -20.62 -9.97
CA GLU A 327 1.73 -20.59 -11.41
C GLU A 327 0.75 -21.69 -11.85
N ARG A 328 0.83 -22.90 -11.23
CA ARG A 328 0.04 -24.06 -11.61
C ARG A 328 -0.59 -24.71 -10.38
N VAL A 329 -1.51 -23.99 -9.76
CA VAL A 329 -2.18 -24.40 -8.53
C VAL A 329 -3.50 -25.06 -8.88
N LEU A 330 -3.73 -26.27 -8.33
CA LEU A 330 -5.02 -26.91 -8.44
C LEU A 330 -6.02 -26.11 -7.62
N GLN A 331 -7.03 -25.53 -8.26
CA GLN A 331 -7.93 -24.59 -7.61
C GLN A 331 -9.38 -24.81 -8.01
N ILE A 332 -10.26 -24.36 -7.15
CA ILE A 332 -11.70 -24.38 -7.32
C ILE A 332 -12.30 -23.04 -6.85
N PRO A 333 -13.50 -22.67 -7.33
CA PRO A 333 -14.24 -21.57 -6.75
C PRO A 333 -14.52 -21.79 -5.27
N ALA A 334 -14.32 -20.77 -4.44
CA ALA A 334 -14.58 -20.83 -2.99
C ALA A 334 -16.05 -21.17 -2.69
N SER A 335 -16.97 -20.81 -3.60
CA SER A 335 -18.39 -21.10 -3.50
C SER A 335 -18.74 -22.60 -3.61
N ALA A 336 -17.80 -23.45 -4.03
CA ALA A 336 -17.98 -24.90 -4.06
C ALA A 336 -17.69 -25.57 -2.71
N LEU A 337 -17.03 -24.85 -1.79
CA LEU A 337 -16.62 -25.38 -0.48
C LEU A 337 -17.73 -25.24 0.55
N PHE A 338 -17.94 -26.29 1.33
CA PHE A 338 -18.79 -26.23 2.51
C PHE A 338 -18.13 -26.91 3.72
N ARG A 339 -18.56 -26.55 4.91
CA ARG A 339 -18.03 -27.12 6.15
C ARG A 339 -18.59 -28.53 6.41
N GLN A 340 -17.70 -29.41 6.76
CA GLN A 340 -18.06 -30.76 7.22
C GLN A 340 -17.28 -31.09 8.50
N GLY A 341 -17.95 -30.97 9.65
CA GLY A 341 -17.26 -31.04 10.94
C GLY A 341 -16.19 -29.96 11.05
N GLU A 342 -14.97 -30.33 11.38
CA GLU A 342 -13.83 -29.41 11.44
C GLU A 342 -13.14 -29.19 10.09
N GLY A 343 -13.48 -29.98 9.04
CA GLY A 343 -12.85 -29.90 7.72
C GLY A 343 -13.68 -29.22 6.65
N TRP A 344 -13.17 -29.29 5.43
CA TRP A 344 -13.84 -28.80 4.22
C TRP A 344 -14.20 -29.94 3.30
N ALA A 345 -15.33 -29.82 2.60
CA ALA A 345 -15.79 -30.79 1.62
C ALA A 345 -16.36 -30.09 0.38
N VAL A 346 -16.45 -30.83 -0.70
CA VAL A 346 -17.10 -30.47 -1.95
C VAL A 346 -18.01 -31.60 -2.44
N PHE A 347 -18.95 -31.28 -3.31
CA PHE A 347 -19.69 -32.25 -4.06
C PHE A 347 -19.07 -32.44 -5.44
N VAL A 348 -18.53 -33.65 -5.70
CA VAL A 348 -18.00 -34.04 -7.02
C VAL A 348 -19.12 -34.68 -7.82
N ILE A 349 -19.23 -34.34 -9.09
CA ILE A 349 -20.23 -34.88 -10.00
C ILE A 349 -19.64 -36.10 -10.73
N GLU A 350 -20.11 -37.28 -10.40
CA GLU A 350 -19.72 -38.55 -11.02
C GLU A 350 -20.97 -39.28 -11.57
N ASN A 351 -20.97 -39.59 -12.86
CA ASN A 351 -22.07 -40.31 -13.54
C ASN A 351 -23.47 -39.70 -13.34
N GLY A 352 -23.55 -38.35 -13.25
CA GLY A 352 -24.79 -37.62 -13.05
C GLY A 352 -25.32 -37.62 -11.62
N GLN A 353 -24.54 -38.07 -10.68
CA GLN A 353 -24.83 -38.04 -9.23
C GLN A 353 -23.71 -37.24 -8.50
N VAL A 354 -24.06 -36.67 -7.37
CA VAL A 354 -23.08 -36.01 -6.51
C VAL A 354 -22.53 -36.93 -5.44
N ARG A 355 -21.23 -36.89 -5.25
CA ARG A 355 -20.53 -37.52 -4.14
C ARG A 355 -19.84 -36.48 -3.29
N ARG A 356 -20.05 -36.55 -2.00
CA ARG A 356 -19.36 -35.70 -1.05
C ARG A 356 -17.93 -36.20 -0.88
N ARG A 357 -16.97 -35.27 -0.99
CA ARG A 357 -15.56 -35.61 -0.85
C ARG A 357 -14.89 -34.60 0.05
N ALA A 358 -14.21 -35.06 1.08
CA ALA A 358 -13.39 -34.22 1.94
C ALA A 358 -12.18 -33.72 1.15
N VAL A 359 -11.81 -32.44 1.39
CA VAL A 359 -10.70 -31.79 0.72
C VAL A 359 -9.85 -31.06 1.72
N GLU A 360 -8.55 -31.02 1.45
CA GLU A 360 -7.61 -30.16 2.15
C GLU A 360 -7.37 -28.91 1.34
N ILE A 361 -7.65 -27.76 1.93
CA ILE A 361 -7.47 -26.48 1.28
C ILE A 361 -6.10 -25.86 1.62
N GLY A 362 -5.57 -25.09 0.69
CA GLY A 362 -4.36 -24.29 0.88
C GLY A 362 -4.64 -22.80 0.89
N GLN A 363 -3.94 -22.05 0.04
CA GLN A 363 -4.06 -20.62 -0.07
C GLN A 363 -5.40 -20.21 -0.71
N ARG A 364 -5.90 -19.05 -0.29
CA ARG A 364 -7.10 -18.43 -0.87
C ARG A 364 -6.66 -17.21 -1.67
N GLY A 365 -7.18 -17.08 -2.88
CA GLY A 365 -6.90 -15.95 -3.75
C GLY A 365 -8.16 -15.49 -4.47
N GLY A 366 -8.68 -14.35 -4.11
CA GLY A 366 -9.93 -13.82 -4.65
C GLY A 366 -11.09 -14.78 -4.45
N LEU A 367 -11.73 -15.19 -5.57
CA LEU A 367 -12.86 -16.11 -5.58
C LEU A 367 -12.45 -17.59 -5.61
N ASN A 368 -11.16 -17.92 -5.65
CA ASN A 368 -10.66 -19.28 -5.78
C ASN A 368 -9.87 -19.73 -4.54
N VAL A 369 -9.79 -21.04 -4.36
CA VAL A 369 -9.08 -21.67 -3.25
C VAL A 369 -8.21 -22.79 -3.80
N GLU A 370 -6.98 -22.86 -3.33
CA GLU A 370 -6.05 -23.95 -3.59
C GLU A 370 -6.56 -25.25 -2.96
N ILE A 371 -6.48 -26.34 -3.71
CA ILE A 371 -6.71 -27.69 -3.21
C ILE A 371 -5.37 -28.42 -3.13
N ARG A 372 -5.00 -28.83 -1.91
CA ARG A 372 -3.78 -29.60 -1.65
C ARG A 372 -4.00 -31.09 -1.85
N SER A 373 -5.18 -31.58 -1.44
CA SER A 373 -5.56 -32.98 -1.59
C SER A 373 -7.08 -33.16 -1.68
N GLY A 374 -7.52 -34.30 -2.22
CA GLY A 374 -8.92 -34.70 -2.31
C GLY A 374 -9.55 -34.49 -3.69
N LEU A 375 -8.95 -33.78 -4.62
CA LEU A 375 -9.46 -33.63 -5.99
C LEU A 375 -8.36 -33.80 -7.04
N ASN A 376 -8.79 -34.19 -8.24
CA ASN A 376 -7.93 -34.30 -9.41
C ASN A 376 -8.32 -33.22 -10.47
N GLU A 377 -7.37 -32.86 -11.29
CA GLU A 377 -7.61 -31.97 -12.43
C GLU A 377 -8.63 -32.58 -13.40
N GLY A 378 -9.58 -31.79 -13.87
CA GLY A 378 -10.63 -32.22 -14.79
C GLY A 378 -11.90 -32.73 -14.11
N GLU A 379 -11.90 -32.99 -12.81
CA GLU A 379 -13.13 -33.36 -12.08
C GLU A 379 -14.12 -32.18 -12.10
N ARG A 380 -15.41 -32.51 -12.12
CA ARG A 380 -16.48 -31.51 -12.03
C ARG A 380 -17.04 -31.47 -10.63
N ILE A 381 -17.17 -30.27 -10.08
CA ILE A 381 -17.70 -30.03 -8.74
C ILE A 381 -18.91 -29.09 -8.81
N VAL A 382 -19.79 -29.20 -7.85
CA VAL A 382 -20.94 -28.31 -7.70
C VAL A 382 -20.46 -26.99 -7.08
N THR A 383 -20.84 -25.87 -7.71
CA THR A 383 -20.73 -24.55 -7.11
C THR A 383 -22.04 -24.15 -6.45
N HIS A 384 -21.97 -23.42 -5.35
CA HIS A 384 -23.13 -22.99 -4.57
C HIS A 384 -24.05 -24.18 -4.16
N PRO A 385 -23.50 -25.21 -3.45
CA PRO A 385 -24.31 -26.33 -3.02
C PRO A 385 -25.44 -25.84 -2.10
N ASP A 386 -26.67 -26.22 -2.44
CA ASP A 386 -27.87 -25.99 -1.63
C ASP A 386 -27.96 -27.01 -0.50
N ASP A 387 -28.58 -26.64 0.63
CA ASP A 387 -28.86 -27.55 1.74
C ASP A 387 -29.69 -28.78 1.37
N ALA A 388 -30.46 -28.69 0.27
CA ALA A 388 -31.21 -29.83 -0.31
C ALA A 388 -30.31 -30.85 -1.00
N LEU A 389 -29.06 -30.53 -1.30
CA LEU A 389 -28.15 -31.40 -2.04
C LEU A 389 -27.55 -32.46 -1.09
N GLN A 390 -28.00 -33.70 -1.24
CA GLN A 390 -27.50 -34.82 -0.44
C GLN A 390 -26.62 -35.76 -1.27
N GLU A 391 -25.75 -36.49 -0.60
CA GLU A 391 -24.90 -37.48 -1.22
C GLU A 391 -25.73 -38.52 -2.03
N GLY A 392 -25.32 -38.79 -3.26
CA GLY A 392 -26.04 -39.70 -4.17
C GLY A 392 -27.18 -39.06 -4.94
N ALA A 393 -27.50 -37.76 -4.70
CA ALA A 393 -28.56 -37.09 -5.44
C ALA A 393 -28.22 -37.00 -6.94
N ALA A 394 -29.22 -37.29 -7.79
CA ALA A 394 -29.10 -37.09 -9.23
C ALA A 394 -29.10 -35.57 -9.56
N VAL A 395 -28.16 -35.16 -10.40
CA VAL A 395 -28.02 -33.73 -10.76
C VAL A 395 -28.00 -33.52 -12.28
N ARG A 396 -28.46 -32.35 -12.68
CA ARG A 396 -28.27 -31.82 -14.04
C ARG A 396 -27.53 -30.50 -13.97
N ILE A 397 -26.50 -30.38 -14.81
CA ILE A 397 -25.69 -29.17 -14.86
C ILE A 397 -26.43 -28.10 -15.62
N ARG A 398 -26.63 -26.93 -14.98
CA ARG A 398 -27.08 -25.72 -15.67
C ARG A 398 -25.86 -25.06 -16.29
N VAL A 399 -25.86 -24.94 -17.61
CA VAL A 399 -24.86 -24.10 -18.31
C VAL A 399 -25.26 -22.64 -18.08
N VAL A 400 -24.52 -21.91 -17.28
CA VAL A 400 -24.64 -20.45 -17.18
C VAL A 400 -23.91 -19.90 -18.40
N GLN A 401 -24.64 -19.20 -19.26
CA GLN A 401 -24.07 -18.45 -20.38
C GLN A 401 -23.39 -17.17 -19.91
#